data_98f717b1ee35959128598be5f837dcc0
#
_entry.id   98f717b1ee35959128598be5f837dcc0
#
_cell.length_a   1.000
_cell.length_b   1.000
_cell.length_c   1.000
_cell.angle_alpha   90.00
_cell.angle_beta   90.00
_cell.angle_gamma   90.00
#
_symmetry.space_group_name_H-M   'P 1'
#
loop_
_entity.id
_entity.type
_entity.pdbx_description
1 polymer ?
#
loop_
_entity_poly.entity_id
_entity_poly.type
_entity_poly.pdbx_seq_one_letter_code
_entity_poly.pdbx_strand_id
1 'polypeptide(L)'
;MAKFGKLNAQVLGISVDHIPCLTAWAESLGGISFPLLSDFCPLGAVARKYGVKRKEGFSERAIFVLDKYGIIRYIDIHNIKDRPKNKILFAELKRVIQLESELEKVAAKGRGKARPRAKKKAGK
;
A
#
# COMPACT_ATOMS: atom_id res chain seq x y z
N MET A 1 10.46 9.49 -6.23
CA MET A 1 10.42 8.06 -5.94
C MET A 1 11.67 7.50 -5.29
N ALA A 2 12.81 8.11 -5.56
CA ALA A 2 14.04 7.63 -4.95
C ALA A 2 13.99 7.62 -3.41
N LYS A 3 13.28 8.59 -2.83
CA LYS A 3 13.17 8.64 -1.37
C LYS A 3 12.39 7.47 -0.80
N PHE A 4 11.39 6.98 -1.53
CA PHE A 4 10.64 5.82 -1.08
C PHE A 4 11.51 4.56 -1.19
N GLY A 5 12.32 4.47 -2.24
CA GLY A 5 13.25 3.35 -2.37
C GLY A 5 14.24 3.27 -1.22
N LYS A 6 14.70 4.43 -0.72
CA LYS A 6 15.61 4.45 0.41
C LYS A 6 14.96 3.93 1.68
N LEU A 7 13.63 4.02 1.76
CA LEU A 7 12.89 3.49 2.89
C LEU A 7 12.39 2.06 2.60
N ASN A 8 12.87 1.46 1.52
CA ASN A 8 12.49 0.12 1.10
C ASN A 8 10.98 0.01 0.90
N ALA A 9 10.39 1.04 0.34
CA ALA A 9 8.95 1.09 0.09
C ALA A 9 8.68 1.11 -1.41
N GLN A 10 7.67 0.39 -1.84
CA GLN A 10 7.22 0.36 -3.22
C GLN A 10 5.92 1.15 -3.32
N VAL A 11 5.87 2.13 -4.22
CA VAL A 11 4.66 2.89 -4.45
C VAL A 11 3.88 2.23 -5.57
N LEU A 12 2.57 2.12 -5.39
CA LEU A 12 1.67 1.63 -6.43
C LEU A 12 0.56 2.64 -6.62
N GLY A 13 0.29 3.02 -7.86
CA GLY A 13 -0.85 3.88 -8.17
C GLY A 13 -1.98 3.02 -8.71
N ILE A 14 -3.19 3.23 -8.22
CA ILE A 14 -4.35 2.45 -8.66
C ILE A 14 -5.46 3.40 -9.05
N SER A 15 -6.03 3.19 -10.22
CA SER A 15 -7.07 4.05 -10.76
C SER A 15 -8.11 3.21 -11.48
N VAL A 16 -9.33 3.71 -11.59
CA VAL A 16 -10.38 3.03 -12.36
C VAL A 16 -10.20 3.19 -13.87
N ASP A 17 -9.22 3.98 -14.31
CA ASP A 17 -8.97 4.17 -15.72
C ASP A 17 -8.43 2.89 -16.37
N HIS A 18 -8.74 2.69 -17.67
CA HIS A 18 -8.25 1.52 -18.37
C HIS A 18 -6.79 1.70 -18.77
N ILE A 19 -6.15 0.61 -19.15
CA ILE A 19 -4.70 0.61 -19.39
C ILE A 19 -4.24 1.61 -20.45
N PRO A 20 -4.88 1.72 -21.63
CA PRO A 20 -4.43 2.73 -22.61
C PRO A 20 -4.49 4.15 -22.07
N CYS A 21 -5.49 4.47 -21.26
CA CYS A 21 -5.62 5.79 -20.68
C CYS A 21 -4.47 6.05 -19.70
N LEU A 22 -4.15 5.08 -18.85
CA LEU A 22 -3.05 5.23 -17.90
C LEU A 22 -1.71 5.34 -18.62
N THR A 23 -1.54 4.60 -19.71
CA THR A 23 -0.33 4.68 -20.50
C THR A 23 -0.16 6.07 -21.12
N ALA A 24 -1.23 6.61 -21.71
CA ALA A 24 -1.18 7.94 -22.30
C ALA A 24 -0.92 9.01 -21.26
N TRP A 25 -1.52 8.87 -20.09
CA TRP A 25 -1.31 9.82 -19.01
C TRP A 25 0.13 9.79 -18.52
N ALA A 26 0.69 8.60 -18.33
CA ALA A 26 2.07 8.46 -17.90
C ALA A 26 3.03 9.09 -18.92
N GLU A 27 2.77 8.86 -20.19
CA GLU A 27 3.60 9.44 -21.26
C GLU A 27 3.51 10.95 -21.27
N SER A 28 2.33 11.49 -21.02
CA SER A 28 2.15 12.94 -21.02
C SER A 28 2.93 13.61 -19.90
N LEU A 29 3.28 12.85 -18.85
CA LEU A 29 4.07 13.37 -17.73
C LEU A 29 5.55 13.05 -17.88
N GLY A 30 5.99 12.53 -19.01
CA GLY A 30 7.38 12.16 -19.22
C GLY A 30 7.76 10.83 -18.60
N GLY A 31 6.76 10.02 -18.25
CA GLY A 31 6.99 8.74 -17.61
C GLY A 31 6.73 8.78 -16.12
N ILE A 32 6.42 7.64 -15.56
CA ILE A 32 6.17 7.50 -14.12
C ILE A 32 7.00 6.34 -13.62
N SER A 33 7.71 6.54 -12.52
CA SER A 33 8.69 5.58 -12.03
C SER A 33 8.12 4.46 -11.18
N PHE A 34 6.81 4.39 -10.99
CA PHE A 34 6.18 3.33 -10.22
C PHE A 34 5.02 2.73 -11.01
N PRO A 35 4.61 1.50 -10.70
CA PRO A 35 3.51 0.86 -11.44
C PRO A 35 2.19 1.59 -11.27
N LEU A 36 1.45 1.69 -12.38
CA LEU A 36 0.09 2.17 -12.38
C LEU A 36 -0.80 0.98 -12.70
N LEU A 37 -1.76 0.72 -11.82
CA LEU A 37 -2.63 -0.42 -11.94
C LEU A 37 -4.05 0.02 -12.30
N SER A 38 -4.70 -0.77 -13.13
CA SER A 38 -6.04 -0.46 -13.62
C SER A 38 -7.09 -1.21 -12.83
N ASP A 39 -7.99 -0.47 -12.17
CA ASP A 39 -9.10 -1.03 -11.43
C ASP A 39 -10.37 -0.86 -12.26
N PHE A 40 -10.26 -1.11 -13.57
CA PHE A 40 -11.31 -0.83 -14.52
C PHE A 40 -12.35 -1.95 -14.63
N CYS A 41 -11.94 -3.19 -14.54
CA CYS A 41 -12.86 -4.31 -14.75
C CYS A 41 -12.65 -5.41 -13.74
N PRO A 42 -13.58 -5.60 -12.79
CA PRO A 42 -14.81 -4.83 -12.60
C PRO A 42 -14.49 -3.43 -12.10
N LEU A 43 -15.28 -2.48 -12.53
CA LEU A 43 -14.99 -1.07 -12.26
C LEU A 43 -14.95 -0.79 -10.76
N GLY A 44 -13.80 -0.35 -10.29
CA GLY A 44 -13.64 0.05 -8.90
C GLY A 44 -13.69 -1.09 -7.90
N ALA A 45 -13.41 -2.33 -8.33
CA ALA A 45 -13.48 -3.48 -7.42
C ALA A 45 -12.48 -3.35 -6.26
N VAL A 46 -11.27 -2.91 -6.54
CA VAL A 46 -10.26 -2.73 -5.50
C VAL A 46 -10.63 -1.54 -4.62
N ALA A 47 -11.07 -0.44 -5.22
CA ALA A 47 -11.50 0.72 -4.44
C ALA A 47 -12.63 0.35 -3.49
N ARG A 48 -13.55 -0.52 -3.93
CA ARG A 48 -14.64 -0.95 -3.07
C ARG A 48 -14.11 -1.79 -1.90
N LYS A 49 -13.17 -2.67 -2.16
CA LYS A 49 -12.60 -3.49 -1.09
C LYS A 49 -11.90 -2.64 -0.03
N TYR A 50 -11.32 -1.51 -0.44
CA TYR A 50 -10.67 -0.62 0.50
C TYR A 50 -11.62 0.44 1.07
N GLY A 51 -12.91 0.39 0.69
CA GLY A 51 -13.92 1.29 1.23
C GLY A 51 -13.85 2.72 0.71
N VAL A 52 -13.21 2.93 -0.43
CA VAL A 52 -13.00 4.27 -0.97
C VAL A 52 -13.63 4.49 -2.35
N LYS A 53 -14.51 3.61 -2.78
CA LYS A 53 -15.18 3.80 -4.07
C LYS A 53 -16.33 4.80 -3.92
N ARG A 54 -16.35 5.80 -4.80
CA ARG A 54 -17.42 6.78 -4.82
C ARG A 54 -18.60 6.27 -5.63
N LYS A 55 -19.76 6.88 -5.41
CA LYS A 55 -20.97 6.53 -6.17
C LYS A 55 -20.77 6.75 -7.64
N GLU A 56 -19.96 7.74 -8.00
CA GLU A 56 -19.71 8.08 -9.40
C GLU A 56 -18.87 7.05 -10.13
N GLY A 57 -18.33 6.08 -9.43
CA GLY A 57 -17.57 4.99 -10.06
C GLY A 57 -16.08 5.10 -9.97
N PHE A 58 -15.53 6.15 -9.39
CA PHE A 58 -14.09 6.28 -9.21
C PHE A 58 -13.74 6.34 -7.72
N SER A 59 -12.47 6.32 -7.40
CA SER A 59 -12.05 6.27 -6.00
C SER A 59 -11.91 7.66 -5.39
N GLU A 60 -11.99 7.71 -4.07
CA GLU A 60 -11.60 8.90 -3.33
C GLU A 60 -10.09 9.08 -3.50
N ARG A 61 -9.61 10.28 -3.17
CA ARG A 61 -8.17 10.52 -3.09
C ARG A 61 -7.70 9.89 -1.79
N ALA A 62 -7.19 8.70 -1.87
CA ALA A 62 -6.82 7.93 -0.68
C ALA A 62 -5.41 7.39 -0.79
N ILE A 63 -4.72 7.36 0.33
CA ILE A 63 -3.39 6.78 0.42
C ILE A 63 -3.43 5.77 1.55
N PHE A 64 -2.92 4.58 1.27
CA PHE A 64 -2.81 3.52 2.25
C PHE A 64 -1.35 3.15 2.38
N VAL A 65 -0.86 3.01 3.59
CA VAL A 65 0.48 2.50 3.85
C VAL A 65 0.32 1.12 4.47
N LEU A 66 0.91 0.13 3.83
CA LEU A 66 0.85 -1.24 4.29
C LEU A 66 2.24 -1.68 4.74
N ASP A 67 2.29 -2.56 5.73
CA ASP A 67 3.57 -3.14 6.13
C ASP A 67 3.87 -4.35 5.25
N LYS A 68 5.01 -4.97 5.48
CA LYS A 68 5.42 -6.12 4.65
C LYS A 68 4.56 -7.35 4.90
N TYR A 69 3.70 -7.34 5.89
CA TYR A 69 2.79 -8.43 6.15
C TYR A 69 1.41 -8.18 5.52
N GLY A 70 1.26 -7.07 4.79
CA GLY A 70 0.00 -6.74 4.14
C GLY A 70 -1.02 -6.06 5.04
N ILE A 71 -0.62 -5.62 6.21
CA ILE A 71 -1.53 -4.97 7.13
C ILE A 71 -1.51 -3.47 6.91
N ILE A 72 -2.68 -2.86 6.81
CA ILE A 72 -2.79 -1.41 6.62
C ILE A 72 -2.42 -0.71 7.92
N ARG A 73 -1.42 0.15 7.87
CA ARG A 73 -0.93 0.86 9.06
C ARG A 73 -1.27 2.34 9.05
N TYR A 74 -1.65 2.89 7.91
CA TYR A 74 -2.00 4.29 7.83
C TYR A 74 -2.97 4.50 6.67
N ILE A 75 -3.97 5.33 6.88
CA ILE A 75 -4.96 5.65 5.87
C ILE A 75 -5.13 7.17 5.86
N ASP A 76 -5.05 7.76 4.67
CA ASP A 76 -5.31 9.18 4.48
C ASP A 76 -6.30 9.33 3.34
N ILE A 77 -7.48 9.85 3.64
CA ILE A 77 -8.48 10.13 2.62
C ILE A 77 -8.69 11.64 2.64
N HIS A 78 -8.49 12.29 1.50
CA HIS A 78 -8.60 13.73 1.42
C HIS A 78 -9.37 14.16 0.19
N ASN A 79 -9.69 15.45 0.12
CA ASN A 79 -10.46 15.99 -1.00
C ASN A 79 -9.65 15.94 -2.28
N ILE A 80 -10.34 15.85 -3.41
CA ILE A 80 -9.69 15.81 -4.71
C ILE A 80 -8.79 17.02 -4.92
N LYS A 81 -9.14 18.16 -4.37
CA LYS A 81 -8.36 19.38 -4.54
C LYS A 81 -7.12 19.45 -3.67
N ASP A 82 -7.05 18.64 -2.64
CA ASP A 82 -5.93 18.69 -1.72
C ASP A 82 -4.82 17.74 -2.16
N ARG A 83 -3.59 18.11 -1.90
CA ARG A 83 -2.46 17.24 -2.18
C ARG A 83 -1.95 16.64 -0.88
N PRO A 84 -1.58 15.37 -0.92
CA PRO A 84 -1.00 14.76 0.28
C PRO A 84 0.36 15.40 0.59
N LYS A 85 0.67 15.49 1.85
CA LYS A 85 1.95 16.05 2.27
C LYS A 85 2.98 14.94 2.38
N ASN A 86 4.01 15.01 1.57
CA ASN A 86 5.04 13.97 1.55
C ASN A 86 5.73 13.82 2.90
N LYS A 87 5.86 14.91 3.65
CA LYS A 87 6.45 14.85 4.98
C LYS A 87 5.72 13.87 5.87
N ILE A 88 4.39 13.92 5.83
CA ILE A 88 3.57 13.04 6.66
C ILE A 88 3.74 11.59 6.20
N LEU A 89 3.77 11.38 4.88
CA LEU A 89 3.95 10.02 4.35
C LEU A 89 5.30 9.44 4.74
N PHE A 90 6.37 10.23 4.66
CA PHE A 90 7.68 9.72 5.03
C PHE A 90 7.76 9.44 6.53
N ALA A 91 7.11 10.26 7.35
CA ALA A 91 7.08 10.02 8.79
C ALA A 91 6.33 8.72 9.10
N GLU A 92 5.20 8.49 8.42
CA GLU A 92 4.43 7.27 8.62
C GLU A 92 5.19 6.04 8.14
N LEU A 93 5.91 6.14 7.04
CA LEU A 93 6.72 5.03 6.55
C LEU A 93 7.82 4.67 7.54
N LYS A 94 8.47 5.68 8.11
CA LYS A 94 9.51 5.43 9.12
C LYS A 94 8.91 4.76 10.35
N ARG A 95 7.71 5.19 10.75
CA ARG A 95 7.02 4.60 11.89
C ARG A 95 6.69 3.12 11.62
N VAL A 96 6.24 2.82 10.41
CA VAL A 96 5.90 1.45 10.02
C VAL A 96 7.16 0.57 10.01
N ILE A 97 8.26 1.09 9.49
CA ILE A 97 9.52 0.35 9.46
C ILE A 97 9.98 0.02 10.89
N GLN A 98 9.87 0.99 11.78
CA GLN A 98 10.24 0.77 13.17
C GLN A 98 9.32 -0.29 13.79
N LEU A 99 8.04 -0.23 13.52
CA LEU A 99 7.08 -1.20 14.03
C LEU A 99 7.39 -2.60 13.52
N GLU A 100 7.72 -2.74 12.23
CA GLU A 100 8.08 -4.02 11.67
C GLU A 100 9.33 -4.59 12.35
N SER A 101 10.31 -3.74 12.61
CA SER A 101 11.53 -4.16 13.28
C SER A 101 11.23 -4.68 14.68
N GLU A 102 10.35 -3.99 15.41
CA GLU A 102 9.98 -4.40 16.74
C GLU A 102 9.19 -5.71 16.72
N LEU A 103 8.31 -5.87 15.76
CA LEU A 103 7.54 -7.10 15.63
C LEU A 103 8.45 -8.28 15.30
N GLU A 104 9.47 -8.06 14.49
CA GLU A 104 10.42 -9.11 14.17
C GLU A 104 11.23 -9.53 15.38
N LYS A 105 11.59 -8.58 16.23
CA LYS A 105 12.31 -8.90 17.47
C LYS A 105 11.44 -9.74 18.39
N VAL A 106 10.18 -9.40 18.50
CA VAL A 106 9.26 -10.15 19.33
C VAL A 106 9.04 -11.55 18.76
N ALA A 107 8.89 -11.66 17.44
CA ALA A 107 8.71 -12.95 16.80
C ALA A 107 9.95 -13.84 16.97
N ALA A 108 11.13 -13.25 16.89
CA ALA A 108 12.36 -14.00 17.09
C ALA A 108 12.45 -14.53 18.49
N LYS A 109 12.05 -13.72 19.48
CA LYS A 109 12.05 -14.17 20.85
C LYS A 109 11.04 -15.28 21.04
N GLY A 110 9.87 -15.13 20.46
CA GLY A 110 8.82 -16.13 20.56
C GLY A 110 9.24 -17.42 19.92
N ARG A 111 9.93 -17.36 18.78
CA ARG A 111 10.39 -18.57 18.13
C ARG A 111 11.44 -19.29 18.97
N GLY A 112 12.26 -18.55 19.65
CA GLY A 112 13.23 -19.16 20.51
C GLY A 112 12.62 -19.96 21.62
N LYS A 113 11.42 -19.55 22.10
CA LYS A 113 10.78 -20.30 23.14
C LYS A 113 9.82 -21.29 22.58
N ALA A 114 9.31 -21.04 21.44
CA ALA A 114 8.28 -21.86 20.89
C ALA A 114 8.76 -23.20 20.72
N ARG A 115 7.99 -23.98 20.67
CA ARG A 115 8.36 -25.18 20.57
C ARG A 115 7.81 -25.78 19.55
N PRO A 116 8.07 -26.59 19.32
CA PRO A 116 7.77 -27.41 18.29
C PRO A 116 6.36 -27.79 18.11
N ARG A 117 5.51 -27.41 18.94
CA ARG A 117 4.21 -27.89 18.82
C ARG A 117 3.57 -27.46 17.58
N ALA A 118 3.96 -26.35 17.05
CA ALA A 118 3.36 -25.91 15.85
C ALA A 118 3.48 -26.93 14.76
N LYS A 119 4.52 -27.69 14.71
CA LYS A 119 4.64 -28.58 13.69
C LYS A 119 3.77 -29.71 13.84
N LYS A 120 3.40 -30.12 14.94
CA LYS A 120 2.61 -31.23 15.05
C LYS A 120 1.31 -31.04 14.51
N LYS A 121 0.71 -29.95 14.59
CA LYS A 121 -0.53 -29.84 14.09
C LYS A 121 -0.51 -29.98 12.68
N ALA A 122 0.45 -29.55 12.05
CA ALA A 122 0.48 -29.61 10.65
C ALA A 122 0.42 -31.03 10.23
N GLY A 123 0.92 -31.84 11.00
CA GLY A 123 0.90 -33.19 10.64
C GLY A 123 -0.41 -33.81 10.61
N LYS A 124 -1.35 -33.42 10.79
CA LYS A 124 -2.50 -34.15 10.85
C LYS A 124 -3.30 -33.99 9.96
#